data_610fb963ed67e6fb66028d427a916292
#
_entry.id   610fb963ed67e6fb66028d427a916292
#
_cell.length_a   1.000
_cell.length_b   1.000
_cell.length_c   1.000
_cell.angle_alpha   90.00
_cell.angle_beta   90.00
_cell.angle_gamma   90.00
#
_symmetry.space_group_name_H-M   'P 1'
#
loop_
_entity.id
_entity.type
_entity.pdbx_description
1 polymer ?
#
loop_
_entity_poly.entity_id
_entity_poly.type
_entity_poly.pdbx_seq_one_letter_code
_entity_poly.pdbx_strand_id
1 'polypeptide(L)'
;VRSLRIALLALGALIASMLLPGTANGATAAPAAAPTFKAPFGCGQTWTYSHHSAEVRRALDFVRTDGGPTAGAPVLASAAGTATRHSQAGGAGNYIVIDHGGGWRTYYFHLAAYSVPSGAHVAQGQQIGTTGSTGNSSGAHIHYEQLLNGVGQDIRINGTALPYPGSYHQRYLTSDNGCGGGGGGRYWVDTFAQTEGYAAPDTASPQGVLLQGTHYVYCKVWGARYDGVYGHNHWWLRTDLDRTYPGGNGRGAYVPAYFLSRWGNDEARDNSGNVIPDC
;
A
#
# COMPACT_ATOMS: atom_id res chain seq x y z
N VAL A 1 54.11 65.51 -55.65
CA VAL A 1 52.90 65.35 -54.95
C VAL A 1 52.87 63.92 -54.39
N ARG A 2 53.15 63.72 -53.10
CA ARG A 2 53.15 62.42 -52.39
C ARG A 2 52.05 62.40 -51.41
N SER A 3 51.08 61.49 -51.54
CA SER A 3 49.97 61.27 -50.65
C SER A 3 50.38 60.45 -49.42
N LEU A 4 50.23 61.02 -48.27
CA LEU A 4 50.46 60.38 -46.98
C LEU A 4 49.19 59.57 -46.56
N ARG A 5 49.32 58.25 -46.45
CA ARG A 5 48.24 57.40 -45.92
C ARG A 5 48.40 57.18 -44.39
N ILE A 6 47.47 57.68 -43.64
CA ILE A 6 47.44 57.48 -42.22
C ILE A 6 46.70 56.17 -41.94
N ALA A 7 47.38 55.23 -41.30
CA ALA A 7 46.80 53.97 -40.82
C ALA A 7 46.24 54.14 -39.40
N LEU A 8 44.95 53.98 -39.24
CA LEU A 8 44.35 53.92 -37.94
C LEU A 8 44.48 52.47 -37.39
N LEU A 9 45.19 52.32 -36.30
CA LEU A 9 45.23 51.12 -35.50
C LEU A 9 44.02 51.11 -34.56
N ALA A 10 43.03 50.19 -34.79
CA ALA A 10 41.95 49.92 -33.87
C ALA A 10 42.42 48.96 -32.78
N LEU A 11 42.49 49.46 -31.55
CA LEU A 11 42.81 48.68 -30.36
C LEU A 11 41.54 47.92 -29.90
N GLY A 12 41.42 46.64 -30.21
CA GLY A 12 40.35 45.76 -29.77
C GLY A 12 40.57 45.33 -28.30
N ALA A 13 39.76 45.79 -27.38
CA ALA A 13 39.76 45.31 -26.02
C ALA A 13 39.00 43.92 -25.96
N LEU A 14 39.74 42.85 -25.75
CA LEU A 14 39.18 41.57 -25.39
C LEU A 14 38.69 41.60 -23.93
N ILE A 15 37.38 41.62 -23.75
CA ILE A 15 36.75 41.39 -22.41
C ILE A 15 36.68 39.87 -22.22
N ALA A 16 37.62 39.31 -21.47
CA ALA A 16 37.55 37.92 -21.00
C ALA A 16 36.49 37.80 -19.93
N SER A 17 35.31 37.28 -20.29
CA SER A 17 34.27 36.91 -19.33
C SER A 17 34.73 35.68 -18.55
N MET A 18 35.23 35.88 -17.33
CA MET A 18 35.43 34.77 -16.38
C MET A 18 34.08 34.21 -15.95
N LEU A 19 33.69 33.07 -16.49
CA LEU A 19 32.61 32.21 -15.96
C LEU A 19 33.13 31.62 -14.64
N LEU A 20 32.67 32.14 -13.51
CA LEU A 20 32.82 31.50 -12.22
C LEU A 20 31.98 30.22 -12.23
N PRO A 21 32.59 29.05 -11.90
CA PRO A 21 31.76 27.85 -11.71
C PRO A 21 30.82 28.09 -10.53
N GLY A 22 29.51 28.19 -10.79
CA GLY A 22 28.50 28.20 -9.77
C GLY A 22 28.59 26.90 -8.97
N THR A 23 28.91 27.01 -7.69
CA THR A 23 28.77 25.88 -6.75
C THR A 23 27.30 25.52 -6.69
N ALA A 24 26.92 24.45 -7.37
CA ALA A 24 25.62 23.83 -7.17
C ALA A 24 25.55 23.41 -5.71
N ASN A 25 24.85 24.19 -4.87
CA ASN A 25 24.44 23.73 -3.56
C ASN A 25 23.57 22.50 -3.77
N GLY A 26 24.14 21.33 -3.58
CA GLY A 26 23.39 20.08 -3.49
C GLY A 26 22.46 20.19 -2.29
N ALA A 27 21.23 20.69 -2.50
CA ALA A 27 20.18 20.57 -1.50
C ALA A 27 20.00 19.06 -1.29
N THR A 28 20.43 18.54 -0.14
CA THR A 28 20.08 17.20 0.31
C THR A 28 18.56 17.17 0.42
N ALA A 29 17.91 16.45 -0.48
CA ALA A 29 16.46 16.26 -0.41
C ALA A 29 16.11 15.77 1.00
N ALA A 30 15.15 16.44 1.64
CA ALA A 30 14.63 15.97 2.92
C ALA A 30 14.21 14.50 2.80
N PRO A 31 14.45 13.66 3.81
CA PRO A 31 14.02 12.27 3.77
C PRO A 31 12.52 12.21 3.45
N ALA A 32 12.14 11.34 2.51
CA ALA A 32 10.73 11.16 2.21
C ALA A 32 9.97 10.75 3.49
N ALA A 33 8.78 11.33 3.68
CA ALA A 33 7.94 10.97 4.82
C ALA A 33 7.68 9.45 4.82
N ALA A 34 7.68 8.84 6.01
CA ALA A 34 7.39 7.42 6.15
C ALA A 34 5.97 7.12 5.64
N PRO A 35 5.79 6.03 4.89
CA PRO A 35 4.44 5.52 4.62
C PRO A 35 3.69 5.24 5.92
N THR A 36 2.36 5.34 5.91
CA THR A 36 1.55 4.86 7.03
C THR A 36 1.49 3.34 6.96
N PHE A 37 2.40 2.68 7.66
CA PHE A 37 2.46 1.22 7.70
C PHE A 37 1.31 0.62 8.50
N LYS A 38 0.74 -0.46 8.00
CA LYS A 38 -0.25 -1.31 8.67
C LYS A 38 0.40 -2.61 9.18
N ALA A 39 -0.29 -3.32 10.09
CA ALA A 39 0.18 -4.64 10.53
C ALA A 39 0.34 -5.62 9.36
N PRO A 40 1.33 -6.56 9.38
CA PRO A 40 1.56 -7.48 8.27
C PRO A 40 0.57 -8.65 8.20
N PHE A 41 -0.59 -8.56 8.85
CA PHE A 41 -1.64 -9.59 8.91
C PHE A 41 -3.03 -8.97 8.82
N GLY A 42 -4.05 -9.82 8.58
CA GLY A 42 -5.38 -9.41 8.15
C GLY A 42 -6.22 -8.69 9.19
N CYS A 43 -7.18 -7.93 8.69
CA CYS A 43 -8.16 -7.18 9.46
C CYS A 43 -8.85 -8.02 10.55
N GLY A 44 -8.98 -7.43 11.73
CA GLY A 44 -9.62 -8.04 12.90
C GLY A 44 -8.80 -9.14 13.59
N GLN A 45 -7.70 -9.59 12.97
CA GLN A 45 -6.82 -10.58 13.60
C GLN A 45 -6.03 -9.93 14.74
N THR A 46 -5.92 -10.66 15.86
CA THR A 46 -5.11 -10.26 17.01
C THR A 46 -3.89 -11.17 17.13
N TRP A 47 -2.72 -10.56 17.12
CA TRP A 47 -1.44 -11.25 17.21
C TRP A 47 -0.64 -10.72 18.41
N THR A 48 0.07 -11.61 19.10
CA THR A 48 1.10 -11.23 20.05
C THR A 48 2.43 -11.07 19.34
N TYR A 49 3.35 -10.30 19.92
CA TYR A 49 4.65 -10.10 19.31
C TYR A 49 5.75 -10.02 20.38
N SER A 50 6.97 -10.32 19.94
CA SER A 50 8.18 -10.20 20.76
C SER A 50 9.37 -9.75 19.92
N HIS A 51 10.41 -9.30 20.60
CA HIS A 51 11.71 -8.99 20.02
C HIS A 51 12.74 -9.92 20.63
N HIS A 52 13.60 -10.55 19.83
CA HIS A 52 14.72 -11.29 20.36
C HIS A 52 16.02 -10.49 20.30
N SER A 53 16.76 -10.54 21.40
CA SER A 53 17.94 -9.69 21.66
C SER A 53 19.13 -9.97 20.74
N ALA A 54 19.11 -11.07 19.98
CA ALA A 54 20.16 -11.44 19.03
C ALA A 54 20.06 -10.74 17.68
N GLU A 55 18.99 -9.98 17.44
CA GLU A 55 18.75 -9.31 16.17
C GLU A 55 19.69 -8.13 15.96
N VAL A 56 20.29 -8.09 14.77
CA VAL A 56 21.17 -6.99 14.38
C VAL A 56 20.35 -5.74 13.99
N ARG A 57 19.12 -5.95 13.52
CA ARG A 57 18.17 -4.90 13.14
C ARG A 57 16.96 -4.91 14.06
N ARG A 58 16.29 -3.78 14.19
CA ARG A 58 15.05 -3.69 14.96
C ARG A 58 13.94 -4.44 14.21
N ALA A 59 13.48 -5.52 14.81
CA ALA A 59 12.49 -6.42 14.26
C ALA A 59 11.47 -6.82 15.32
N LEU A 60 10.28 -7.22 14.89
CA LEU A 60 9.27 -7.85 15.75
C LEU A 60 8.79 -9.14 15.09
N ASP A 61 8.73 -10.20 15.90
CA ASP A 61 8.15 -11.48 15.52
C ASP A 61 6.70 -11.54 15.96
N PHE A 62 5.80 -11.87 15.03
CA PHE A 62 4.36 -11.91 15.27
C PHE A 62 3.82 -13.33 15.22
N VAL A 63 3.02 -13.72 16.24
CA VAL A 63 2.33 -15.00 16.36
C VAL A 63 0.84 -14.76 16.61
N ARG A 64 -0.02 -15.48 15.90
CA ARG A 64 -1.48 -15.31 15.98
C ARG A 64 -2.06 -15.84 17.30
N THR A 65 -3.03 -15.11 17.89
CA THR A 65 -3.62 -15.44 19.21
C THR A 65 -5.15 -15.40 19.27
N ASP A 66 -5.82 -15.11 18.17
CA ASP A 66 -7.30 -15.01 18.10
C ASP A 66 -8.00 -16.35 17.83
N GLY A 67 -7.29 -17.46 18.05
CA GLY A 67 -7.82 -18.83 17.84
C GLY A 67 -7.56 -19.40 16.45
N GLY A 68 -7.11 -18.59 15.48
CA GLY A 68 -6.70 -19.08 14.17
C GLY A 68 -5.24 -19.57 14.17
N PRO A 69 -4.85 -20.43 13.19
CA PRO A 69 -3.47 -20.90 13.08
C PRO A 69 -2.54 -19.77 12.63
N THR A 70 -1.32 -19.74 13.17
CA THR A 70 -0.24 -18.88 12.66
C THR A 70 0.30 -19.43 11.35
N ALA A 71 0.59 -20.74 11.28
CA ALA A 71 1.09 -21.38 10.08
C ALA A 71 0.06 -21.30 8.94
N GLY A 72 0.51 -20.86 7.76
CA GLY A 72 -0.36 -20.68 6.59
C GLY A 72 -1.24 -19.43 6.62
N ALA A 73 -1.23 -18.64 7.70
CA ALA A 73 -1.97 -17.38 7.75
C ALA A 73 -1.47 -16.42 6.65
N PRO A 74 -2.38 -15.65 6.00
CA PRO A 74 -2.00 -14.65 5.02
C PRO A 74 -1.04 -13.60 5.59
N VAL A 75 0.04 -13.31 4.86
CA VAL A 75 0.94 -12.18 5.11
C VAL A 75 0.59 -11.06 4.15
N LEU A 76 0.30 -9.88 4.68
CA LEU A 76 -0.17 -8.74 3.91
C LEU A 76 0.90 -7.64 3.80
N ALA A 77 0.94 -6.94 2.67
CA ALA A 77 1.78 -5.77 2.48
C ALA A 77 1.39 -4.67 3.47
N SER A 78 2.34 -4.18 4.26
CA SER A 78 2.13 -3.11 5.26
C SER A 78 1.90 -1.74 4.66
N ALA A 79 2.39 -1.52 3.43
CA ALA A 79 2.14 -0.34 2.59
C ALA A 79 2.30 -0.73 1.12
N ALA A 80 1.80 0.11 0.21
CA ALA A 80 1.98 -0.08 -1.23
C ALA A 80 3.46 0.02 -1.62
N GLY A 81 3.88 -0.71 -2.66
CA GLY A 81 5.25 -0.68 -3.15
C GLY A 81 5.57 -1.81 -4.13
N THR A 82 6.84 -1.99 -4.45
CA THR A 82 7.32 -3.05 -5.35
C THR A 82 7.89 -4.21 -4.54
N ALA A 83 7.27 -5.40 -4.67
CA ALA A 83 7.65 -6.60 -3.93
C ALA A 83 8.75 -7.39 -4.67
N THR A 84 9.78 -7.81 -3.95
CA THR A 84 10.85 -8.69 -4.47
C THR A 84 10.96 -9.93 -3.61
N ARG A 85 10.99 -11.11 -4.26
CA ARG A 85 11.17 -12.41 -3.60
C ARG A 85 12.63 -12.72 -3.39
N HIS A 86 12.92 -13.32 -2.24
CA HIS A 86 14.26 -13.77 -1.86
C HIS A 86 14.18 -15.11 -1.12
N SER A 87 15.30 -15.85 -1.10
CA SER A 87 15.43 -17.08 -0.31
C SER A 87 16.83 -17.18 0.29
N GLN A 88 16.90 -17.52 1.60
CA GLN A 88 18.14 -17.69 2.35
C GLN A 88 17.96 -18.86 3.34
N ALA A 89 18.30 -20.06 2.93
CA ALA A 89 18.00 -21.29 3.68
C ALA A 89 18.54 -21.31 5.12
N GLY A 90 19.73 -20.74 5.39
CA GLY A 90 20.35 -20.71 6.73
C GLY A 90 20.02 -19.44 7.54
N GLY A 91 19.09 -18.60 7.08
CA GLY A 91 18.75 -17.32 7.73
C GLY A 91 17.26 -17.01 7.59
N ALA A 92 16.93 -15.96 6.85
CA ALA A 92 15.55 -15.46 6.68
C ALA A 92 14.55 -16.44 6.03
N GLY A 93 15.00 -17.57 5.52
CA GLY A 93 14.18 -18.51 4.78
C GLY A 93 13.67 -17.91 3.48
N ASN A 94 12.44 -18.21 3.11
CA ASN A 94 11.75 -17.50 2.05
C ASN A 94 11.26 -16.15 2.59
N TYR A 95 11.56 -15.07 1.89
CA TYR A 95 11.16 -13.75 2.34
C TYR A 95 10.82 -12.80 1.18
N ILE A 96 10.03 -11.79 1.49
CA ILE A 96 9.70 -10.70 0.58
C ILE A 96 10.25 -9.40 1.16
N VAL A 97 10.78 -8.55 0.27
CA VAL A 97 11.10 -7.15 0.54
C VAL A 97 10.16 -6.31 -0.30
N ILE A 98 9.53 -5.32 0.31
CA ILE A 98 8.75 -4.32 -0.43
C ILE A 98 9.49 -2.99 -0.37
N ASP A 99 9.81 -2.43 -1.54
CA ASP A 99 10.35 -1.09 -1.69
C ASP A 99 9.18 -0.10 -1.85
N HIS A 100 9.05 0.82 -0.89
CA HIS A 100 7.95 1.81 -0.84
C HIS A 100 8.35 3.16 -1.44
N GLY A 101 9.57 3.26 -1.97
CA GLY A 101 10.17 4.53 -2.40
C GLY A 101 10.74 5.35 -1.23
N GLY A 102 11.44 6.44 -1.56
CA GLY A 102 12.05 7.33 -0.56
C GLY A 102 13.04 6.67 0.40
N GLY A 103 13.58 5.50 0.06
CA GLY A 103 14.49 4.70 0.89
C GLY A 103 13.79 3.78 1.89
N TRP A 104 12.45 3.81 1.97
CA TRP A 104 11.69 2.95 2.87
C TRP A 104 11.50 1.56 2.29
N ARG A 105 11.75 0.52 3.15
CA ARG A 105 11.52 -0.89 2.84
C ARG A 105 10.94 -1.62 4.02
N THR A 106 10.08 -2.63 3.73
CA THR A 106 9.62 -3.60 4.72
C THR A 106 10.06 -5.01 4.34
N TYR A 107 10.34 -5.83 5.34
CA TYR A 107 10.82 -7.19 5.20
C TYR A 107 9.87 -8.15 5.92
N TYR A 108 9.59 -9.29 5.29
CA TYR A 108 8.67 -10.33 5.79
C TYR A 108 9.36 -11.69 5.62
N PHE A 109 9.88 -12.27 6.71
CA PHE A 109 10.69 -13.49 6.66
C PHE A 109 9.88 -14.74 6.97
N HIS A 110 10.54 -15.88 6.83
CA HIS A 110 10.09 -17.23 7.16
C HIS A 110 8.83 -17.70 6.44
N LEU A 111 8.52 -17.14 5.26
CA LEU A 111 7.30 -17.43 4.49
C LEU A 111 7.25 -18.90 4.09
N ALA A 112 6.07 -19.53 4.17
CA ALA A 112 5.80 -20.85 3.59
C ALA A 112 5.71 -20.77 2.06
N ALA A 113 5.05 -19.73 1.55
CA ALA A 113 4.86 -19.52 0.11
C ALA A 113 4.77 -18.03 -0.23
N TYR A 114 5.09 -17.70 -1.49
CA TYR A 114 4.88 -16.38 -2.08
C TYR A 114 3.54 -16.34 -2.81
N SER A 115 2.79 -15.23 -2.64
CA SER A 115 1.51 -15.02 -3.33
C SER A 115 1.60 -14.03 -4.50
N VAL A 116 2.73 -13.34 -4.69
CA VAL A 116 2.94 -12.36 -5.77
C VAL A 116 4.25 -12.64 -6.49
N PRO A 117 4.40 -12.37 -7.80
CA PRO A 117 5.67 -12.50 -8.50
C PRO A 117 6.70 -11.47 -8.03
N SER A 118 8.01 -11.76 -8.23
CA SER A 118 9.07 -10.79 -7.96
C SER A 118 8.96 -9.63 -8.96
N GLY A 119 9.10 -8.40 -8.47
CA GLY A 119 8.94 -7.16 -9.24
C GLY A 119 7.48 -6.67 -9.31
N ALA A 120 6.52 -7.39 -8.71
CA ALA A 120 5.12 -6.95 -8.70
C ALA A 120 4.94 -5.68 -7.87
N HIS A 121 4.16 -4.73 -8.40
CA HIS A 121 3.61 -3.66 -7.59
C HIS A 121 2.46 -4.21 -6.74
N VAL A 122 2.48 -3.94 -5.44
CA VAL A 122 1.47 -4.42 -4.48
C VAL A 122 0.80 -3.23 -3.78
N ALA A 123 -0.49 -3.34 -3.54
CA ALA A 123 -1.23 -2.39 -2.73
C ALA A 123 -1.03 -2.70 -1.22
N GLN A 124 -1.26 -1.71 -0.35
CA GLN A 124 -1.37 -1.95 1.09
C GLN A 124 -2.52 -2.93 1.36
N GLY A 125 -2.30 -3.92 2.21
CA GLY A 125 -3.30 -4.96 2.52
C GLY A 125 -3.38 -6.09 1.49
N GLN A 126 -2.67 -6.00 0.37
CA GLN A 126 -2.59 -7.12 -0.58
C GLN A 126 -1.82 -8.29 0.03
N GLN A 127 -2.33 -9.51 -0.14
CA GLN A 127 -1.61 -10.71 0.27
C GLN A 127 -0.36 -10.90 -0.58
N ILE A 128 0.80 -11.01 0.09
CA ILE A 128 2.11 -11.20 -0.54
C ILE A 128 2.69 -12.59 -0.34
N GLY A 129 2.20 -13.31 0.68
CA GLY A 129 2.65 -14.65 1.01
C GLY A 129 1.80 -15.29 2.09
N THR A 130 2.29 -16.42 2.61
CA THR A 130 1.71 -17.10 3.77
C THR A 130 2.79 -17.32 4.84
N THR A 131 2.37 -17.24 6.10
CA THR A 131 3.24 -17.45 7.26
C THR A 131 3.76 -18.87 7.30
N GLY A 132 5.06 -19.03 7.53
CA GLY A 132 5.74 -20.31 7.62
C GLY A 132 6.81 -20.33 8.71
N SER A 133 7.73 -21.29 8.57
CA SER A 133 8.90 -21.47 9.45
C SER A 133 10.10 -21.87 8.61
N THR A 134 10.28 -21.28 7.42
CA THR A 134 11.42 -21.57 6.54
C THR A 134 12.67 -20.85 7.03
N GLY A 135 13.86 -21.40 6.71
CA GLY A 135 15.12 -20.84 7.15
C GLY A 135 15.45 -21.14 8.63
N ASN A 136 16.11 -20.24 9.31
CA ASN A 136 16.44 -20.37 10.74
C ASN A 136 15.27 -19.91 11.61
N SER A 137 14.31 -20.79 11.83
CA SER A 137 13.07 -20.50 12.57
C SER A 137 12.66 -21.68 13.41
N SER A 138 12.26 -21.44 14.67
CA SER A 138 11.83 -22.46 15.63
C SER A 138 10.32 -22.79 15.54
N GLY A 139 9.54 -22.01 14.77
CA GLY A 139 8.10 -22.19 14.63
C GLY A 139 7.49 -21.13 13.73
N ALA A 140 6.24 -21.34 13.31
CA ALA A 140 5.58 -20.42 12.41
C ALA A 140 5.38 -19.03 13.04
N HIS A 141 5.89 -17.99 12.40
CA HIS A 141 5.73 -16.58 12.79
C HIS A 141 6.01 -15.66 11.60
N ILE A 142 5.67 -14.38 11.70
CA ILE A 142 6.10 -13.34 10.78
C ILE A 142 7.21 -12.55 11.46
N HIS A 143 8.44 -12.69 10.97
CA HIS A 143 9.52 -11.76 11.32
C HIS A 143 9.37 -10.51 10.44
N TYR A 144 9.21 -9.35 11.03
CA TYR A 144 8.87 -8.11 10.34
C TYR A 144 9.84 -6.99 10.67
N GLU A 145 10.32 -6.27 9.64
CA GLU A 145 11.22 -5.13 9.78
C GLU A 145 10.76 -3.93 8.97
N GLN A 146 11.08 -2.72 9.45
CA GLN A 146 10.97 -1.46 8.70
C GLN A 146 12.36 -0.84 8.60
N LEU A 147 12.82 -0.52 7.40
CA LEU A 147 14.13 0.07 7.14
C LEU A 147 13.99 1.38 6.38
N LEU A 148 14.85 2.36 6.73
CA LEU A 148 15.08 3.57 5.96
C LEU A 148 16.55 3.60 5.53
N ASN A 149 16.79 3.64 4.21
CA ASN A 149 18.13 3.62 3.62
C ASN A 149 19.02 2.46 4.16
N GLY A 150 18.40 1.28 4.36
CA GLY A 150 19.06 0.08 4.87
C GLY A 150 19.25 0.03 6.38
N VAL A 151 18.87 1.05 7.13
CA VAL A 151 18.97 1.11 8.61
C VAL A 151 17.61 0.76 9.21
N GLY A 152 17.61 -0.23 10.14
CA GLY A 152 16.41 -0.65 10.88
C GLY A 152 15.82 0.49 11.70
N GLN A 153 14.52 0.68 11.57
CA GLN A 153 13.73 1.70 12.27
C GLN A 153 12.88 1.05 13.36
N ASP A 154 12.42 1.83 14.31
CA ASP A 154 11.36 1.40 15.23
C ASP A 154 10.11 1.05 14.42
N ILE A 155 9.57 -0.15 14.66
CA ILE A 155 8.34 -0.59 14.00
C ILE A 155 7.20 0.34 14.39
N ARG A 156 6.59 0.97 13.38
CA ARG A 156 5.41 1.83 13.55
C ARG A 156 4.24 1.23 12.79
N ILE A 157 3.11 1.13 13.48
CA ILE A 157 1.84 0.73 12.87
C ILE A 157 0.85 1.88 13.09
N ASN A 158 0.21 2.33 12.02
CA ASN A 158 -0.67 3.50 12.03
C ASN A 158 0.01 4.75 12.62
N GLY A 159 1.31 4.93 12.34
CA GLY A 159 2.11 6.04 12.87
C GLY A 159 2.57 5.87 14.33
N THR A 160 2.04 4.88 15.07
CA THR A 160 2.39 4.62 16.48
C THR A 160 3.53 3.63 16.57
N ALA A 161 4.60 3.97 17.29
CA ALA A 161 5.71 3.06 17.56
C ALA A 161 5.28 1.92 18.49
N LEU A 162 5.64 0.68 18.15
CA LEU A 162 5.38 -0.47 18.97
C LEU A 162 6.51 -0.64 20.02
N PRO A 163 6.18 -1.03 21.28
CA PRO A 163 7.19 -1.43 22.26
C PRO A 163 7.86 -2.75 21.82
N TYR A 164 9.03 -3.03 22.39
CA TYR A 164 9.84 -4.22 22.09
C TYR A 164 9.86 -5.19 23.30
N PRO A 165 8.78 -5.98 23.51
CA PRO A 165 8.74 -6.94 24.62
C PRO A 165 9.70 -8.11 24.37
N GLY A 166 10.36 -8.59 25.45
CA GLY A 166 11.31 -9.71 25.37
C GLY A 166 10.66 -11.09 25.25
N SER A 167 9.32 -11.19 25.33
CA SER A 167 8.57 -12.44 25.15
C SER A 167 7.17 -12.20 24.61
N TYR A 168 6.61 -13.25 24.02
CA TYR A 168 5.22 -13.25 23.57
C TYR A 168 4.23 -13.09 24.74
N HIS A 169 2.99 -12.76 24.43
CA HIS A 169 1.88 -12.54 25.38
C HIS A 169 2.03 -11.35 26.33
N GLN A 170 3.11 -10.54 26.20
CA GLN A 170 3.23 -9.26 26.91
C GLN A 170 2.55 -8.11 26.19
N ARG A 171 2.44 -8.19 24.87
CA ARG A 171 1.78 -7.19 24.01
C ARG A 171 1.01 -7.88 22.91
N TYR A 172 -0.06 -7.22 22.50
CA TYR A 172 -0.96 -7.67 21.45
C TYR A 172 -1.23 -6.52 20.48
N LEU A 173 -1.44 -6.87 19.22
CA LEU A 173 -1.82 -5.94 18.15
C LEU A 173 -3.01 -6.52 17.40
N THR A 174 -4.10 -5.77 17.32
CA THR A 174 -5.22 -6.09 16.43
C THR A 174 -5.04 -5.32 15.13
N SER A 175 -5.06 -6.02 14.01
CA SER A 175 -4.84 -5.44 12.70
C SER A 175 -6.09 -4.75 12.16
N ASP A 176 -5.87 -3.64 11.51
CA ASP A 176 -6.82 -2.99 10.59
C ASP A 176 -6.37 -3.07 9.12
N ASN A 177 -5.31 -3.84 8.83
CA ASN A 177 -4.78 -4.01 7.48
C ASN A 177 -5.70 -4.92 6.66
N GLY A 178 -6.08 -4.46 5.47
CA GLY A 178 -7.04 -5.18 4.65
C GLY A 178 -8.49 -5.16 5.20
N CYS A 179 -8.77 -4.35 6.23
CA CYS A 179 -10.14 -4.05 6.59
C CYS A 179 -10.79 -3.28 5.45
N GLY A 180 -11.45 -4.00 4.59
CA GLY A 180 -12.11 -3.43 3.42
C GLY A 180 -11.41 -3.64 2.09
N GLY A 181 -10.55 -4.64 1.96
CA GLY A 181 -9.92 -5.06 0.69
C GLY A 181 -9.20 -3.95 -0.08
N GLY A 182 -7.87 -3.96 -0.04
CA GLY A 182 -7.02 -3.16 -0.93
C GLY A 182 -6.98 -1.66 -0.65
N GLY A 183 -6.05 -1.24 0.24
CA GLY A 183 -5.80 0.18 0.53
C GLY A 183 -6.68 0.72 1.65
N GLY A 184 -6.19 0.66 2.91
CA GLY A 184 -6.90 0.94 4.16
C GLY A 184 -7.50 2.34 4.36
N GLY A 185 -8.15 2.91 3.37
CA GLY A 185 -8.97 4.11 3.47
C GLY A 185 -10.45 3.77 3.30
N ARG A 186 -11.31 4.43 4.06
CA ARG A 186 -12.72 4.54 3.73
C ARG A 186 -12.86 5.80 2.88
N TYR A 187 -13.31 5.64 1.64
CA TYR A 187 -13.58 6.74 0.72
C TYR A 187 -15.05 7.03 0.76
N TRP A 188 -15.43 8.21 1.21
CA TRP A 188 -16.83 8.59 1.32
C TRP A 188 -17.36 8.98 -0.04
N VAL A 189 -18.50 8.40 -0.41
CA VAL A 189 -19.19 8.64 -1.68
C VAL A 189 -20.67 8.88 -1.44
N ASP A 190 -21.27 9.72 -2.27
CA ASP A 190 -22.70 9.90 -2.30
C ASP A 190 -23.28 9.14 -3.49
N THR A 191 -24.35 8.36 -3.28
CA THR A 191 -25.11 7.69 -4.34
C THR A 191 -26.41 8.42 -4.61
N PHE A 192 -26.73 8.62 -5.90
CA PHE A 192 -27.96 9.31 -6.30
C PHE A 192 -29.21 8.42 -6.23
N ALA A 193 -29.06 7.12 -6.15
CA ALA A 193 -30.14 6.14 -6.04
C ALA A 193 -29.68 4.90 -5.29
N GLN A 194 -30.67 4.10 -4.83
CA GLN A 194 -30.44 2.75 -4.34
C GLN A 194 -29.88 1.86 -5.46
N THR A 195 -28.97 0.95 -5.13
CA THR A 195 -28.44 -0.05 -6.06
C THR A 195 -28.34 -1.42 -5.42
N GLU A 196 -28.38 -2.46 -6.22
CA GLU A 196 -27.98 -3.79 -5.80
C GLU A 196 -26.46 -3.89 -5.62
N GLY A 197 -26.06 -4.73 -4.67
CA GLY A 197 -24.67 -5.13 -4.49
C GLY A 197 -24.50 -6.62 -4.80
N TYR A 198 -23.37 -6.98 -5.34
CA TYR A 198 -23.09 -8.28 -5.94
C TYR A 198 -21.87 -8.96 -5.34
N ALA A 199 -21.75 -10.28 -5.50
CA ALA A 199 -20.61 -11.06 -5.01
C ALA A 199 -19.34 -10.82 -5.83
N ALA A 200 -19.47 -10.41 -7.08
CA ALA A 200 -18.39 -10.11 -8.02
C ALA A 200 -18.68 -8.77 -8.74
N PRO A 201 -17.70 -8.19 -9.45
CA PRO A 201 -17.89 -6.95 -10.20
C PRO A 201 -18.66 -7.19 -11.53
N ASP A 202 -19.84 -7.78 -11.38
CA ASP A 202 -20.83 -8.08 -12.41
C ASP A 202 -22.24 -8.15 -11.78
N THR A 203 -23.29 -8.39 -12.58
CA THR A 203 -24.67 -8.46 -12.12
C THR A 203 -25.20 -9.89 -11.90
N ALA A 204 -24.34 -10.90 -11.87
CA ALA A 204 -24.79 -12.30 -11.86
C ALA A 204 -25.27 -12.80 -10.48
N SER A 205 -24.70 -12.30 -9.40
CA SER A 205 -24.93 -12.84 -8.04
C SER A 205 -25.28 -11.74 -7.04
N PRO A 206 -26.56 -11.27 -7.00
CA PRO A 206 -26.98 -10.22 -6.09
C PRO A 206 -26.88 -10.69 -4.62
N GLN A 207 -26.37 -9.84 -3.74
CA GLN A 207 -26.14 -10.12 -2.31
C GLN A 207 -27.05 -9.29 -1.41
N GLY A 208 -27.56 -8.18 -1.89
CA GLY A 208 -28.36 -7.24 -1.12
C GLY A 208 -28.41 -5.86 -1.78
N VAL A 209 -28.60 -4.84 -0.96
CA VAL A 209 -28.89 -3.48 -1.41
C VAL A 209 -28.03 -2.47 -0.67
N LEU A 210 -27.45 -1.52 -1.41
CA LEU A 210 -26.93 -0.26 -0.91
C LEU A 210 -28.02 0.81 -1.14
N LEU A 211 -28.47 1.48 -0.08
CA LEU A 211 -29.50 2.52 -0.17
C LEU A 211 -28.94 3.78 -0.84
N GLN A 212 -29.78 4.70 -1.20
CA GLN A 212 -29.36 6.05 -1.59
C GLN A 212 -28.80 6.78 -0.39
N GLY A 213 -27.65 7.46 -0.52
CA GLY A 213 -27.06 8.25 0.56
C GLY A 213 -25.53 8.33 0.52
N THR A 214 -24.97 8.68 1.68
CA THR A 214 -23.53 8.75 1.87
C THR A 214 -23.02 7.43 2.44
N HIS A 215 -22.09 6.80 1.74
CA HIS A 215 -21.49 5.52 2.09
C HIS A 215 -19.99 5.59 2.09
N TYR A 216 -19.34 4.67 2.79
CA TYR A 216 -17.92 4.44 2.59
C TYR A 216 -17.71 3.29 1.60
N VAL A 217 -16.71 3.44 0.77
CA VAL A 217 -16.19 2.37 -0.09
C VAL A 217 -14.74 2.11 0.24
N TYR A 218 -14.29 0.91 -0.01
CA TYR A 218 -12.92 0.48 0.32
C TYR A 218 -11.96 0.72 -0.84
N CYS A 219 -12.39 0.35 -2.05
CA CYS A 219 -11.59 0.37 -3.27
C CYS A 219 -12.51 0.19 -4.47
N LYS A 220 -11.95 0.30 -5.67
CA LYS A 220 -12.67 0.01 -6.92
C LYS A 220 -11.98 -1.11 -7.70
N VAL A 221 -12.72 -1.78 -8.55
CA VAL A 221 -12.22 -2.79 -9.48
C VAL A 221 -12.86 -2.59 -10.85
N TRP A 222 -12.10 -2.81 -11.90
CA TRP A 222 -12.64 -2.81 -13.27
C TRP A 222 -13.37 -4.13 -13.51
N GLY A 223 -14.64 -4.05 -13.93
CA GLY A 223 -15.52 -5.20 -14.09
C GLY A 223 -16.41 -5.11 -15.30
N ALA A 224 -17.53 -5.82 -15.26
CA ALA A 224 -18.53 -5.77 -16.30
C ALA A 224 -19.09 -4.34 -16.46
N ARG A 225 -19.39 -3.95 -17.69
CA ARG A 225 -20.01 -2.66 -17.97
C ARG A 225 -21.43 -2.64 -17.39
N TYR A 226 -21.71 -1.63 -16.58
CA TYR A 226 -23.03 -1.30 -16.10
C TYR A 226 -23.59 -0.14 -16.91
N ASP A 227 -24.72 -0.35 -17.61
CA ASP A 227 -25.41 0.67 -18.39
C ASP A 227 -26.65 1.15 -17.65
N GLY A 228 -26.80 2.46 -17.52
CA GLY A 228 -27.97 3.10 -16.93
C GLY A 228 -28.48 4.26 -17.79
N VAL A 229 -29.55 4.91 -17.33
CA VAL A 229 -30.23 5.99 -18.09
C VAL A 229 -29.32 7.22 -18.32
N TYR A 230 -28.37 7.46 -17.42
CA TYR A 230 -27.51 8.64 -17.45
C TYR A 230 -26.10 8.37 -18.00
N GLY A 231 -25.81 7.14 -18.44
CA GLY A 231 -24.51 6.76 -18.94
C GLY A 231 -24.11 5.35 -18.56
N HIS A 232 -22.82 5.10 -18.47
CA HIS A 232 -22.28 3.78 -18.11
C HIS A 232 -21.08 3.89 -17.19
N ASN A 233 -20.70 2.76 -16.54
CA ASN A 233 -19.47 2.66 -15.80
C ASN A 233 -18.95 1.21 -15.77
N HIS A 234 -17.64 1.02 -15.87
CA HIS A 234 -16.97 -0.27 -15.69
C HIS A 234 -16.36 -0.42 -14.28
N TRP A 235 -16.28 0.66 -13.51
CA TRP A 235 -15.79 0.60 -12.14
C TRP A 235 -16.88 0.08 -11.22
N TRP A 236 -16.47 -0.83 -10.35
CA TRP A 236 -17.26 -1.40 -9.27
C TRP A 236 -16.62 -1.04 -7.95
N LEU A 237 -17.40 -0.52 -7.04
CA LEU A 237 -16.99 -0.09 -5.73
C LEU A 237 -17.18 -1.23 -4.74
N ARG A 238 -16.15 -1.57 -4.00
CA ARG A 238 -16.26 -2.56 -2.92
C ARG A 238 -16.70 -1.86 -1.65
N THR A 239 -17.81 -2.33 -1.04
CA THR A 239 -18.43 -1.72 0.14
C THR A 239 -19.22 -2.75 0.95
N ASP A 240 -19.69 -2.35 2.13
CA ASP A 240 -20.68 -3.13 2.89
C ASP A 240 -22.09 -2.62 2.57
N LEU A 241 -23.02 -3.54 2.36
CA LEU A 241 -24.39 -3.23 1.98
C LEU A 241 -25.25 -2.90 3.22
N ASP A 242 -26.24 -2.03 3.06
CA ASP A 242 -27.18 -1.66 4.11
C ASP A 242 -28.19 -2.78 4.44
N ARG A 243 -28.50 -3.60 3.44
CA ARG A 243 -29.41 -4.75 3.58
C ARG A 243 -28.87 -5.93 2.77
N THR A 244 -28.97 -7.12 3.31
CA THR A 244 -28.60 -8.37 2.63
C THR A 244 -29.85 -9.18 2.30
N TYR A 245 -29.81 -9.87 1.15
CA TYR A 245 -30.80 -10.87 0.81
C TYR A 245 -30.61 -12.15 1.62
N PRO A 246 -31.66 -12.98 1.81
CA PRO A 246 -31.51 -14.28 2.47
C PRO A 246 -30.41 -15.12 1.80
N GLY A 247 -29.41 -15.52 2.58
CA GLY A 247 -28.25 -16.25 2.08
C GLY A 247 -27.16 -15.40 1.40
N GLY A 248 -27.36 -14.08 1.28
CA GLY A 248 -26.37 -13.16 0.74
C GLY A 248 -25.30 -12.76 1.75
N ASN A 249 -24.15 -12.30 1.25
CA ASN A 249 -23.10 -11.70 2.04
C ASN A 249 -23.00 -10.19 1.70
N GLY A 250 -23.45 -9.35 2.62
CA GLY A 250 -23.41 -7.90 2.44
C GLY A 250 -22.04 -7.26 2.70
N ARG A 251 -21.05 -7.99 3.21
CA ARG A 251 -19.74 -7.43 3.50
C ARG A 251 -18.80 -7.54 2.31
N GLY A 252 -18.19 -6.43 1.95
CA GLY A 252 -17.26 -6.35 0.82
C GLY A 252 -17.91 -6.70 -0.51
N ALA A 253 -19.19 -6.44 -0.68
CA ALA A 253 -19.93 -6.61 -1.91
C ALA A 253 -19.52 -5.52 -2.94
N TYR A 254 -19.83 -5.76 -4.19
CA TYR A 254 -19.52 -4.85 -5.29
C TYR A 254 -20.78 -4.12 -5.73
N VAL A 255 -20.70 -2.79 -5.84
CA VAL A 255 -21.77 -1.94 -6.40
C VAL A 255 -21.25 -1.15 -7.60
N PRO A 256 -22.04 -0.94 -8.65
CA PRO A 256 -21.58 -0.18 -9.81
C PRO A 256 -21.29 1.28 -9.43
N ALA A 257 -20.11 1.80 -9.80
CA ALA A 257 -19.77 3.21 -9.62
C ALA A 257 -20.63 4.16 -10.45
N TYR A 258 -21.46 3.64 -11.34
CA TYR A 258 -22.52 4.36 -12.03
C TYR A 258 -23.43 5.16 -11.08
N PHE A 259 -23.66 4.64 -9.87
CA PHE A 259 -24.57 5.27 -8.89
C PHE A 259 -23.94 6.41 -8.10
N LEU A 260 -22.69 6.78 -8.37
CA LEU A 260 -22.05 7.95 -7.76
C LEU A 260 -22.72 9.26 -8.24
N SER A 261 -23.02 10.15 -7.29
CA SER A 261 -23.83 11.35 -7.56
C SER A 261 -23.12 12.42 -8.39
N ARG A 262 -21.81 12.37 -8.58
CA ARG A 262 -21.03 13.49 -9.12
C ARG A 262 -20.15 13.19 -10.33
N TRP A 263 -19.94 11.92 -10.65
CA TRP A 263 -18.88 11.53 -11.58
C TRP A 263 -19.48 10.96 -12.87
N GLY A 264 -18.72 11.10 -13.96
CA GLY A 264 -19.18 10.68 -15.28
C GLY A 264 -18.88 9.22 -15.61
N ASN A 265 -18.96 8.89 -16.89
CA ASN A 265 -18.66 7.56 -17.38
C ASN A 265 -17.22 7.16 -17.05
N ASP A 266 -17.05 5.95 -16.55
CA ASP A 266 -15.74 5.37 -16.18
C ASP A 266 -14.93 6.22 -15.21
N GLU A 267 -15.61 6.97 -14.36
CA GLU A 267 -15.01 7.66 -13.21
C GLU A 267 -15.46 7.04 -11.89
N ALA A 268 -14.54 6.94 -10.94
CA ALA A 268 -14.80 6.52 -9.57
C ALA A 268 -13.91 7.32 -8.61
N ARG A 269 -14.50 8.37 -8.02
CA ARG A 269 -13.85 9.28 -7.09
C ARG A 269 -14.68 9.43 -5.83
N ASP A 270 -14.02 9.80 -4.73
CA ASP A 270 -14.69 10.12 -3.47
C ASP A 270 -15.36 11.51 -3.48
N ASN A 271 -16.05 11.86 -2.40
CA ASN A 271 -16.73 13.14 -2.26
C ASN A 271 -15.77 14.34 -2.23
N SER A 272 -14.49 14.12 -1.98
CA SER A 272 -13.43 15.13 -2.03
C SER A 272 -12.77 15.26 -3.41
N GLY A 273 -13.15 14.41 -4.36
CA GLY A 273 -12.60 14.40 -5.72
C GLY A 273 -11.37 13.53 -5.90
N ASN A 274 -10.91 12.81 -4.87
CA ASN A 274 -9.79 11.91 -4.99
C ASN A 274 -10.18 10.63 -5.72
N VAL A 275 -9.30 10.12 -6.57
CA VAL A 275 -9.50 8.83 -7.23
C VAL A 275 -9.53 7.74 -6.16
N ILE A 276 -10.60 6.93 -6.15
CA ILE A 276 -10.69 5.74 -5.29
C ILE A 276 -9.64 4.74 -5.79
N PRO A 277 -8.76 4.21 -4.93
CA PRO A 277 -7.72 3.27 -5.36
C PRO A 277 -8.30 1.94 -5.84
N ASP A 278 -7.53 1.24 -6.66
CA ASP A 278 -7.86 -0.12 -7.09
C ASP A 278 -7.76 -1.11 -5.92
N CYS A 279 -8.61 -2.14 -5.92
CA CYS A 279 -8.61 -3.18 -4.88
C CYS A 279 -7.35 -4.05 -4.88
#